data_733c1caa52dc2f775e69821a648ed1df
#
_entry.id   733c1caa52dc2f775e69821a648ed1df
#
_cell.length_a   1.000
_cell.length_b   1.000
_cell.length_c   1.000
_cell.angle_alpha   90.00
_cell.angle_beta   90.00
_cell.angle_gamma   90.00
#
_symmetry.space_group_name_H-M   'P 1'
#
loop_
_entity.id
_entity.type
_entity.pdbx_description
1 polymer ?
#
loop_
_entity_poly.entity_id
_entity_poly.type
_entity_poly.pdbx_seq_one_letter_code
_entity_poly.pdbx_strand_id
1 'polypeptide(L)'
;MDFKKIGRQVHMINTSQSNSRNGEGSFIRLEDGTIMFGFTEFISNGREDEDVAQITAVFSEDDGENWSERHVLFKKPENALNIMSLSFLKLSNGDIGAFYIVKHTDGTDEIVLTRSSDEGENWTTPESCTKGILPDDYYVINNDRAIMLKSGRILLPIARHTIYTDSSDFSAGELLFIYSDDDGATWKKSSAELTCPFKNDPNGFQEPGIFEFNDGTLWCYIRTGLGFQFECYSKDRGETWSQPCPNTFFSSPCSPMLVKNCGDLILAIFNPVPEHILRDDEKEFWGRTPYVMAVSKDNGKTFTQENLFYIEDDLNNGYCYPALLETTDGFLLAYYHSNGSDCCLNSTKITKIKYNDLTP
;
A
#
# COMPACT_ATOMS: atom_id res chain seq x y z
N MET A 1 -1.13 24.03 -14.24
CA MET A 1 -2.40 24.25 -13.50
C MET A 1 -2.04 24.29 -12.03
N ASP A 2 -2.64 25.21 -11.32
CA ASP A 2 -2.40 25.36 -9.89
C ASP A 2 -3.56 24.66 -9.16
N PHE A 3 -3.35 23.44 -8.69
CA PHE A 3 -4.39 22.69 -7.98
C PHE A 3 -4.50 23.23 -6.56
N LYS A 4 -5.71 23.18 -5.99
CA LYS A 4 -5.94 23.54 -4.60
C LYS A 4 -5.21 22.54 -3.69
N LYS A 5 -4.43 23.05 -2.72
CA LYS A 5 -3.86 22.25 -1.65
C LYS A 5 -4.89 21.96 -0.58
N ILE A 6 -4.97 20.71 -0.14
CA ILE A 6 -5.95 20.22 0.83
C ILE A 6 -5.28 19.47 1.98
N GLY A 7 -6.01 19.37 3.08
CA GLY A 7 -5.60 18.62 4.26
C GLY A 7 -4.67 19.40 5.18
N ARG A 8 -4.59 18.92 6.41
CA ARG A 8 -3.65 19.38 7.44
C ARG A 8 -2.96 18.21 8.10
N GLN A 9 -1.71 18.37 8.43
CA GLN A 9 -0.98 17.40 9.22
C GLN A 9 -1.62 17.26 10.61
N VAL A 10 -1.89 16.01 11.03
CA VAL A 10 -2.37 15.68 12.38
C VAL A 10 -1.32 14.91 13.18
N HIS A 11 -0.42 14.17 12.49
CA HIS A 11 0.66 13.44 13.16
C HIS A 11 1.88 13.30 12.25
N MET A 12 3.06 13.11 12.87
CA MET A 12 4.31 12.78 12.19
C MET A 12 5.06 11.72 12.99
N ILE A 13 5.25 10.55 12.38
CA ILE A 13 6.05 9.47 12.93
C ILE A 13 7.49 9.67 12.46
N ASN A 14 8.26 10.39 13.27
CA ASN A 14 9.63 10.76 12.92
C ASN A 14 10.60 9.59 13.05
N THR A 15 11.65 9.62 12.25
CA THR A 15 12.83 8.76 12.40
C THR A 15 13.74 9.24 13.55
N SER A 16 14.69 8.38 13.93
CA SER A 16 15.73 8.67 14.95
C SER A 16 17.02 7.95 14.58
N GLN A 17 18.06 8.09 15.40
CA GLN A 17 19.33 7.39 15.18
C GLN A 17 19.22 5.86 15.19
N SER A 18 18.25 5.31 15.93
CA SER A 18 18.00 3.87 16.02
C SER A 18 16.74 3.41 15.28
N ASN A 19 16.11 4.32 14.52
CA ASN A 19 14.92 4.08 13.73
C ASN A 19 15.02 4.89 12.45
N SER A 20 15.48 4.27 11.38
CA SER A 20 15.88 4.92 10.13
C SER A 20 14.73 5.18 9.16
N ARG A 21 13.61 4.40 9.26
CA ARG A 21 12.49 4.44 8.33
C ARG A 21 11.20 4.01 9.02
N ASN A 22 10.10 4.72 8.73
CA ASN A 22 8.75 4.39 9.21
C ASN A 22 7.76 4.54 8.06
N GLY A 23 7.00 3.51 7.74
CA GLY A 23 5.99 3.61 6.69
C GLY A 23 5.34 2.28 6.33
N GLU A 24 4.75 2.22 5.15
CA GLU A 24 4.07 1.05 4.62
C GLU A 24 3.04 0.48 5.62
N GLY A 25 2.20 1.39 6.10
CA GLY A 25 1.20 1.09 7.11
C GLY A 25 -0.20 0.90 6.55
N SER A 26 -1.10 0.57 7.45
CA SER A 26 -2.53 0.43 7.20
C SER A 26 -3.31 0.92 8.41
N PHE A 27 -4.52 1.43 8.16
CA PHE A 27 -5.44 1.83 9.20
C PHE A 27 -6.52 0.78 9.44
N ILE A 28 -7.01 0.72 10.67
CA ILE A 28 -8.26 0.06 11.00
C ILE A 28 -9.00 0.83 12.10
N ARG A 29 -10.33 0.82 12.05
CA ARG A 29 -11.19 1.35 13.11
C ARG A 29 -11.66 0.18 13.97
N LEU A 30 -11.45 0.28 15.27
CA LEU A 30 -11.89 -0.66 16.30
C LEU A 30 -13.38 -0.44 16.62
N GLU A 31 -13.99 -1.38 17.33
CA GLU A 31 -15.45 -1.33 17.63
C GLU A 31 -15.83 -0.16 18.56
N ASP A 32 -14.92 0.26 19.44
CA ASP A 32 -15.12 1.41 20.31
C ASP A 32 -14.94 2.77 19.59
N GLY A 33 -14.56 2.74 18.30
CA GLY A 33 -14.30 3.91 17.48
C GLY A 33 -12.84 4.32 17.44
N THR A 34 -11.96 3.76 18.27
CA THR A 34 -10.51 4.01 18.24
C THR A 34 -9.95 3.67 16.87
N ILE A 35 -9.08 4.52 16.35
CA ILE A 35 -8.35 4.26 15.11
C ILE A 35 -6.97 3.73 15.47
N MET A 36 -6.61 2.57 14.93
CA MET A 36 -5.26 2.03 14.97
C MET A 36 -4.59 2.24 13.61
N PHE A 37 -3.40 2.85 13.60
CA PHE A 37 -2.52 2.90 12.44
C PHE A 37 -1.27 2.06 12.72
N GLY A 38 -1.19 0.90 12.09
CA GLY A 38 -0.01 0.04 12.12
C GLY A 38 0.93 0.37 10.96
N PHE A 39 2.25 0.27 11.18
CA PHE A 39 3.27 0.59 10.19
C PHE A 39 4.55 -0.22 10.40
N THR A 40 5.35 -0.35 9.34
CA THR A 40 6.69 -0.91 9.41
C THR A 40 7.63 0.09 10.05
N GLU A 41 8.29 -0.31 11.14
CA GLU A 41 9.30 0.47 11.86
C GLU A 41 10.67 -0.21 11.74
N PHE A 42 11.59 0.41 10.99
CA PHE A 42 12.97 -0.09 10.86
C PHE A 42 13.76 0.30 12.10
N ILE A 43 14.17 -0.71 12.87
CA ILE A 43 14.84 -0.54 14.18
C ILE A 43 16.34 -0.69 14.10
N SER A 44 16.94 -0.20 13.01
CA SER A 44 18.39 -0.19 12.74
C SER A 44 18.81 1.16 12.16
N ASN A 45 20.09 1.29 11.83
CA ASN A 45 20.60 2.46 11.10
C ASN A 45 20.45 2.30 9.57
N GLY A 46 20.17 1.08 9.08
CA GLY A 46 19.89 0.78 7.69
C GLY A 46 18.42 1.05 7.35
N ARG A 47 18.13 1.28 6.08
CA ARG A 47 16.78 1.59 5.57
C ARG A 47 16.39 0.77 4.34
N GLU A 48 17.24 -0.18 3.96
CA GLU A 48 16.94 -1.11 2.87
C GLU A 48 15.86 -2.11 3.29
N ASP A 49 15.19 -2.72 2.33
CA ASP A 49 14.09 -3.65 2.62
C ASP A 49 14.55 -4.93 3.34
N GLU A 50 15.84 -5.19 3.39
CA GLU A 50 16.48 -6.29 4.12
C GLU A 50 16.91 -5.92 5.54
N ASP A 51 16.84 -4.63 5.90
CA ASP A 51 17.19 -4.17 7.25
C ASP A 51 16.12 -4.56 8.27
N VAL A 52 16.55 -4.70 9.52
CA VAL A 52 15.71 -5.19 10.61
C VAL A 52 14.54 -4.24 10.87
N ALA A 53 13.33 -4.77 10.80
CA ALA A 53 12.11 -4.04 11.11
C ALA A 53 11.14 -4.86 11.98
N GLN A 54 10.15 -4.16 12.50
CA GLN A 54 9.01 -4.67 13.26
C GLN A 54 7.74 -3.94 12.82
N ILE A 55 6.57 -4.46 13.19
CA ILE A 55 5.31 -3.76 13.01
C ILE A 55 4.94 -3.08 14.31
N THR A 56 4.73 -1.78 14.24
CA THR A 56 4.41 -0.90 15.37
C THR A 56 3.11 -0.16 15.07
N ALA A 57 2.34 0.23 16.08
CA ALA A 57 1.13 1.01 15.92
C ALA A 57 1.11 2.28 16.78
N VAL A 58 0.28 3.23 16.36
CA VAL A 58 -0.20 4.37 17.13
C VAL A 58 -1.72 4.38 17.09
N PHE A 59 -2.36 4.93 18.13
CA PHE A 59 -3.80 4.90 18.32
C PHE A 59 -4.36 6.32 18.44
N SER A 60 -5.61 6.52 18.00
CA SER A 60 -6.36 7.76 18.15
C SER A 60 -7.78 7.47 18.61
N GLU A 61 -8.19 8.09 19.71
CA GLU A 61 -9.54 7.98 20.29
C GLU A 61 -10.47 9.14 19.89
N ASP A 62 -9.96 10.10 19.10
CA ASP A 62 -10.64 11.34 18.74
C ASP A 62 -10.71 11.56 17.22
N ASP A 63 -10.94 10.47 16.50
CA ASP A 63 -11.13 10.46 15.05
C ASP A 63 -9.91 11.02 14.27
N GLY A 64 -8.70 10.75 14.79
CA GLY A 64 -7.43 11.07 14.15
C GLY A 64 -6.86 12.45 14.48
N GLU A 65 -7.38 13.16 15.48
CA GLU A 65 -6.86 14.47 15.87
C GLU A 65 -5.59 14.37 16.72
N ASN A 66 -5.55 13.45 17.68
CA ASN A 66 -4.41 13.18 18.54
C ASN A 66 -4.04 11.69 18.50
N TRP A 67 -2.76 11.39 18.69
CA TRP A 67 -2.21 10.04 18.56
C TRP A 67 -1.37 9.66 19.76
N SER A 68 -1.43 8.38 20.13
CA SER A 68 -0.67 7.80 21.24
C SER A 68 0.83 7.74 20.93
N GLU A 69 1.61 7.36 21.95
CA GLU A 69 2.97 6.83 21.76
C GLU A 69 2.94 5.51 20.96
N ARG A 70 4.10 5.11 20.46
CA ARG A 70 4.28 3.88 19.66
C ARG A 70 4.10 2.63 20.50
N HIS A 71 3.44 1.61 19.92
CA HIS A 71 3.18 0.30 20.51
C HIS A 71 3.63 -0.80 19.56
N VAL A 72 4.55 -1.66 19.97
CA VAL A 72 5.01 -2.76 19.11
C VAL A 72 3.92 -3.82 19.04
N LEU A 73 3.39 -4.09 17.84
CA LEU A 73 2.41 -5.14 17.59
C LEU A 73 3.09 -6.48 17.30
N PHE A 74 4.02 -6.49 16.34
CA PHE A 74 4.69 -7.73 15.91
C PHE A 74 6.19 -7.51 15.80
N LYS A 75 6.95 -8.48 16.35
CA LYS A 75 8.38 -8.59 16.14
C LYS A 75 8.65 -9.62 15.06
N LYS A 76 9.71 -9.41 14.28
CA LYS A 76 10.13 -10.41 13.31
C LYS A 76 10.52 -11.74 13.99
N PRO A 77 10.27 -12.91 13.35
CA PRO A 77 10.81 -14.17 13.79
C PRO A 77 12.35 -14.13 13.87
N GLU A 78 12.96 -14.94 14.75
CA GLU A 78 14.43 -14.96 14.90
C GLU A 78 15.17 -15.32 13.62
N ASN A 79 14.59 -16.23 12.81
CA ASN A 79 15.14 -16.72 11.56
C ASN A 79 14.76 -15.85 10.34
N ALA A 80 14.04 -14.75 10.51
CA ALA A 80 13.70 -13.82 9.45
C ALA A 80 14.65 -12.62 9.44
N LEU A 81 14.83 -11.99 8.27
CA LEU A 81 15.51 -10.71 8.13
C LEU A 81 14.61 -9.58 8.62
N ASN A 82 13.38 -9.57 8.13
CA ASN A 82 12.46 -8.44 8.26
C ASN A 82 11.00 -8.90 8.31
N ILE A 83 10.11 -8.01 8.77
CA ILE A 83 8.67 -8.05 8.52
C ILE A 83 8.22 -6.66 8.09
N MET A 84 7.37 -6.55 7.04
CA MET A 84 6.98 -5.26 6.49
C MET A 84 5.66 -5.30 5.69
N SER A 85 5.24 -4.13 5.20
CA SER A 85 4.10 -3.95 4.26
C SER A 85 2.76 -4.42 4.83
N LEU A 86 2.31 -3.76 5.91
CA LEU A 86 1.10 -4.13 6.64
C LEU A 86 -0.19 -3.78 5.86
N SER A 87 -1.15 -4.70 5.89
CA SER A 87 -2.55 -4.47 5.52
C SER A 87 -3.47 -4.98 6.62
N PHE A 88 -4.29 -4.12 7.21
CA PHE A 88 -5.38 -4.53 8.07
C PHE A 88 -6.65 -4.80 7.26
N LEU A 89 -7.45 -5.77 7.72
CA LEU A 89 -8.73 -6.12 7.14
C LEU A 89 -9.70 -6.58 8.22
N LYS A 90 -10.94 -6.06 8.23
CA LYS A 90 -12.00 -6.61 9.07
C LYS A 90 -12.51 -7.87 8.38
N LEU A 91 -12.41 -9.01 9.06
CA LEU A 91 -12.84 -10.32 8.57
C LEU A 91 -14.36 -10.50 8.73
N SER A 92 -14.96 -11.47 8.01
CA SER A 92 -16.41 -11.67 8.01
C SER A 92 -16.95 -12.09 9.38
N ASN A 93 -16.12 -12.73 10.21
CA ASN A 93 -16.47 -13.12 11.57
C ASN A 93 -16.33 -11.98 12.59
N GLY A 94 -15.89 -10.79 12.18
CA GLY A 94 -15.64 -9.63 13.01
C GLY A 94 -14.21 -9.50 13.53
N ASP A 95 -13.35 -10.50 13.39
CA ASP A 95 -11.95 -10.42 13.78
C ASP A 95 -11.19 -9.38 12.94
N ILE A 96 -10.05 -8.92 13.44
CA ILE A 96 -9.08 -8.14 12.68
C ILE A 96 -8.05 -9.09 12.08
N GLY A 97 -7.92 -9.10 10.76
CA GLY A 97 -6.80 -9.72 10.04
C GLY A 97 -5.69 -8.70 9.80
N ALA A 98 -4.45 -9.09 10.10
CA ALA A 98 -3.25 -8.34 9.75
C ALA A 98 -2.40 -9.16 8.79
N PHE A 99 -2.25 -8.67 7.56
CA PHE A 99 -1.43 -9.26 6.50
C PHE A 99 -0.12 -8.50 6.40
N TYR A 100 1.01 -9.21 6.31
CA TYR A 100 2.32 -8.61 6.12
C TYR A 100 3.30 -9.59 5.49
N ILE A 101 4.43 -9.08 5.01
CA ILE A 101 5.51 -9.87 4.45
C ILE A 101 6.46 -10.28 5.59
N VAL A 102 6.92 -11.54 5.55
CA VAL A 102 8.08 -12.03 6.29
C VAL A 102 9.18 -12.30 5.28
N LYS A 103 10.30 -11.58 5.39
CA LYS A 103 11.47 -11.76 4.54
C LYS A 103 12.46 -12.75 5.16
N HIS A 104 12.84 -13.77 4.42
CA HIS A 104 13.74 -14.81 4.89
C HIS A 104 15.21 -14.55 4.47
N THR A 105 16.14 -15.19 5.17
CA THR A 105 17.58 -15.03 4.95
C THR A 105 18.09 -15.61 3.64
N ASP A 106 17.30 -16.44 2.97
CA ASP A 106 17.58 -17.03 1.66
C ASP A 106 17.07 -16.20 0.48
N GLY A 107 16.51 -15.02 0.77
CA GLY A 107 15.97 -14.10 -0.22
C GLY A 107 14.54 -14.39 -0.64
N THR A 108 13.88 -15.38 -0.03
CA THR A 108 12.45 -15.65 -0.27
C THR A 108 11.57 -14.83 0.64
N ASP A 109 10.35 -14.53 0.21
CA ASP A 109 9.34 -13.80 0.99
C ASP A 109 8.09 -14.66 1.19
N GLU A 110 7.49 -14.53 2.36
CA GLU A 110 6.25 -15.20 2.73
C GLU A 110 5.20 -14.16 3.14
N ILE A 111 4.00 -14.24 2.58
CA ILE A 111 2.88 -13.42 3.04
C ILE A 111 2.16 -14.20 4.14
N VAL A 112 1.97 -13.57 5.28
CA VAL A 112 1.35 -14.18 6.44
C VAL A 112 0.09 -13.41 6.86
N LEU A 113 -0.81 -14.12 7.53
CA LEU A 113 -2.00 -13.58 8.21
C LEU A 113 -1.92 -13.91 9.69
N THR A 114 -2.07 -12.91 10.53
CA THR A 114 -2.37 -13.05 11.96
C THR A 114 -3.71 -12.41 12.29
N ARG A 115 -4.41 -12.92 13.29
CA ARG A 115 -5.78 -12.50 13.64
C ARG A 115 -5.87 -12.05 15.08
N SER A 116 -6.76 -11.08 15.31
CA SER A 116 -7.21 -10.69 16.65
C SER A 116 -8.73 -10.76 16.73
N SER A 117 -9.25 -11.42 17.75
CA SER A 117 -10.67 -11.47 18.09
C SER A 117 -11.06 -10.55 19.27
N ASP A 118 -10.13 -9.74 19.73
CA ASP A 118 -10.25 -8.85 20.90
C ASP A 118 -9.69 -7.43 20.60
N GLU A 119 -9.98 -6.94 19.41
CA GLU A 119 -9.69 -5.57 18.97
C GLU A 119 -8.19 -5.20 18.99
N GLY A 120 -7.32 -6.19 18.76
CA GLY A 120 -5.88 -5.98 18.65
C GLY A 120 -5.10 -6.14 19.95
N GLU A 121 -5.75 -6.55 21.05
CA GLU A 121 -5.08 -6.80 22.32
C GLU A 121 -4.20 -8.06 22.25
N ASN A 122 -4.73 -9.13 21.66
CA ASN A 122 -4.00 -10.39 21.45
C ASN A 122 -4.09 -10.82 19.98
N TRP A 123 -3.03 -11.45 19.52
CA TRP A 123 -2.88 -11.90 18.13
C TRP A 123 -2.52 -13.38 18.05
N THR A 124 -3.09 -14.10 17.09
CA THR A 124 -2.73 -15.49 16.81
C THR A 124 -1.30 -15.59 16.31
N THR A 125 -0.72 -16.78 16.33
CA THR A 125 0.51 -17.07 15.60
C THR A 125 0.28 -16.80 14.10
N PRO A 126 1.20 -16.12 13.39
CA PRO A 126 1.08 -15.89 11.96
C PRO A 126 1.00 -17.21 11.17
N GLU A 127 0.06 -17.28 10.24
CA GLU A 127 -0.13 -18.38 9.31
C GLU A 127 0.19 -17.96 7.89
N SER A 128 0.88 -18.80 7.14
CA SER A 128 1.26 -18.50 5.77
C SER A 128 0.07 -18.50 4.82
N CYS A 129 -0.04 -17.46 4.00
CA CYS A 129 -0.98 -17.38 2.89
C CYS A 129 -0.41 -17.99 1.60
N THR A 130 0.92 -18.08 1.48
CA THR A 130 1.62 -18.47 0.24
C THR A 130 2.15 -19.87 0.25
N LYS A 131 2.51 -20.42 1.42
CA LYS A 131 3.14 -21.73 1.55
C LYS A 131 2.26 -22.87 1.02
N GLY A 132 2.83 -23.67 0.12
CA GLY A 132 2.10 -24.77 -0.53
C GLY A 132 1.12 -24.32 -1.63
N ILE A 133 0.96 -23.00 -1.82
CA ILE A 133 0.13 -22.38 -2.86
C ILE A 133 1.01 -21.80 -3.97
N LEU A 134 2.10 -21.15 -3.59
CA LEU A 134 3.10 -20.58 -4.49
C LEU A 134 4.45 -21.28 -4.26
N PRO A 135 5.35 -21.34 -5.25
CA PRO A 135 6.74 -21.74 -5.03
C PRO A 135 7.45 -20.75 -4.10
N ASP A 136 8.56 -21.15 -3.52
CA ASP A 136 9.42 -20.24 -2.75
C ASP A 136 10.09 -19.26 -3.72
N ASP A 137 9.83 -17.96 -3.55
CA ASP A 137 10.32 -16.89 -4.42
C ASP A 137 10.27 -15.54 -3.68
N TYR A 138 10.63 -14.45 -4.36
CA TYR A 138 10.50 -13.09 -3.85
C TYR A 138 9.11 -12.52 -4.19
N TYR A 139 8.25 -12.38 -3.18
CA TYR A 139 6.89 -11.89 -3.31
C TYR A 139 6.71 -10.53 -2.65
N VAL A 140 6.11 -9.59 -3.37
CA VAL A 140 5.76 -8.27 -2.87
C VAL A 140 4.24 -8.11 -2.84
N ILE A 141 3.70 -7.86 -1.65
CA ILE A 141 2.40 -7.25 -1.46
C ILE A 141 2.62 -5.87 -0.82
N ASN A 142 2.12 -4.81 -1.46
CA ASN A 142 2.27 -3.48 -0.91
C ASN A 142 1.35 -3.30 0.32
N ASN A 143 1.64 -2.31 1.14
CA ASN A 143 0.82 -1.94 2.29
C ASN A 143 -0.60 -1.55 1.86
N ASP A 144 -1.58 -1.85 2.71
CA ASP A 144 -2.99 -1.46 2.53
C ASP A 144 -3.62 -2.02 1.22
N ARG A 145 -3.24 -3.28 0.84
CA ARG A 145 -3.64 -3.95 -0.42
C ARG A 145 -4.51 -5.19 -0.26
N ALA A 146 -4.51 -5.82 0.92
CA ALA A 146 -5.48 -6.89 1.17
C ALA A 146 -6.90 -6.34 1.05
N ILE A 147 -7.77 -7.00 0.28
CA ILE A 147 -9.15 -6.55 0.08
C ILE A 147 -10.14 -7.67 0.36
N MET A 148 -11.23 -7.33 1.07
CA MET A 148 -12.43 -8.15 1.19
C MET A 148 -13.42 -7.72 0.10
N LEU A 149 -13.72 -8.61 -0.83
CA LEU A 149 -14.74 -8.37 -1.84
C LEU A 149 -16.15 -8.44 -1.22
N LYS A 150 -17.13 -7.81 -1.87
CA LYS A 150 -18.55 -7.87 -1.45
C LYS A 150 -19.10 -9.29 -1.36
N SER A 151 -18.44 -10.24 -2.04
CA SER A 151 -18.76 -11.67 -1.97
C SER A 151 -18.24 -12.38 -0.71
N GLY A 152 -17.45 -11.71 0.14
CA GLY A 152 -16.75 -12.30 1.28
C GLY A 152 -15.39 -12.93 0.92
N ARG A 153 -14.96 -12.91 -0.34
CA ARG A 153 -13.62 -13.36 -0.74
C ARG A 153 -12.57 -12.38 -0.29
N ILE A 154 -11.53 -12.85 0.38
CA ILE A 154 -10.29 -12.11 0.57
C ILE A 154 -9.42 -12.29 -0.68
N LEU A 155 -8.92 -11.21 -1.24
CA LEU A 155 -8.07 -11.22 -2.42
C LEU A 155 -6.77 -10.44 -2.13
N LEU A 156 -5.63 -11.09 -2.41
CA LEU A 156 -4.29 -10.51 -2.26
C LEU A 156 -3.65 -10.38 -3.64
N PRO A 157 -3.44 -9.16 -4.13
CA PRO A 157 -2.67 -8.91 -5.34
C PRO A 157 -1.18 -8.90 -5.02
N ILE A 158 -0.38 -9.68 -5.76
CA ILE A 158 1.02 -9.94 -5.47
C ILE A 158 1.85 -9.66 -6.72
N ALA A 159 3.02 -9.06 -6.56
CA ALA A 159 4.07 -9.06 -7.57
C ALA A 159 5.10 -10.12 -7.20
N ARG A 160 5.50 -10.96 -8.16
CA ARG A 160 6.58 -11.92 -8.05
C ARG A 160 7.80 -11.42 -8.80
N HIS A 161 8.95 -11.48 -8.16
CA HIS A 161 10.26 -11.27 -8.78
C HIS A 161 11.08 -12.55 -8.63
N THR A 162 11.46 -13.19 -9.72
CA THR A 162 12.28 -14.39 -9.66
C THR A 162 13.71 -14.04 -9.25
N ILE A 163 14.23 -14.71 -8.25
CA ILE A 163 15.60 -14.56 -7.79
C ILE A 163 16.52 -15.31 -8.75
N TYR A 164 17.50 -14.62 -9.33
CA TYR A 164 18.55 -15.26 -10.11
C TYR A 164 19.70 -15.70 -9.19
N THR A 165 20.00 -16.99 -9.18
CA THR A 165 21.02 -17.59 -8.29
C THR A 165 22.44 -17.06 -8.51
N ASP A 166 22.73 -16.47 -9.67
CA ASP A 166 24.07 -16.02 -10.06
C ASP A 166 24.24 -14.48 -10.06
N SER A 167 23.21 -13.72 -9.69
CA SER A 167 23.27 -12.26 -9.64
C SER A 167 22.40 -11.75 -8.50
N SER A 168 22.68 -10.53 -8.02
CA SER A 168 21.78 -9.79 -7.12
C SER A 168 20.57 -9.20 -7.86
N ASP A 169 20.40 -9.50 -9.15
CA ASP A 169 19.35 -8.96 -9.98
C ASP A 169 18.09 -9.81 -9.88
N PHE A 170 16.95 -9.15 -9.75
CA PHE A 170 15.63 -9.76 -9.80
C PHE A 170 15.08 -9.70 -11.23
N SER A 171 14.20 -10.65 -11.59
CA SER A 171 13.43 -10.55 -12.82
C SER A 171 12.47 -9.36 -12.77
N ALA A 172 12.04 -8.90 -13.94
CA ALA A 172 10.91 -7.97 -14.03
C ALA A 172 9.68 -8.56 -13.34
N GLY A 173 8.96 -7.73 -12.57
CA GLY A 173 7.82 -8.17 -11.77
C GLY A 173 6.68 -8.74 -12.63
N GLU A 174 6.07 -9.81 -12.15
CA GLU A 174 4.87 -10.46 -12.70
C GLU A 174 3.76 -10.46 -11.66
N LEU A 175 2.50 -10.26 -12.07
CA LEU A 175 1.39 -10.26 -11.14
C LEU A 175 0.77 -11.63 -10.97
N LEU A 176 0.53 -11.95 -9.71
CA LEU A 176 -0.21 -13.12 -9.25
C LEU A 176 -1.35 -12.66 -8.34
N PHE A 177 -2.35 -13.52 -8.19
CA PHE A 177 -3.45 -13.27 -7.27
C PHE A 177 -3.71 -14.54 -6.47
N ILE A 178 -3.74 -14.41 -5.14
CA ILE A 178 -4.20 -15.49 -4.26
C ILE A 178 -5.45 -15.03 -3.51
N TYR A 179 -6.30 -15.96 -3.18
CA TYR A 179 -7.56 -15.66 -2.53
C TYR A 179 -7.99 -16.72 -1.52
N SER A 180 -8.86 -16.31 -0.61
CA SER A 180 -9.56 -17.16 0.33
C SER A 180 -11.05 -16.89 0.27
N ASP A 181 -11.88 -17.95 0.27
CA ASP A 181 -13.34 -17.88 0.35
C ASP A 181 -13.86 -18.27 1.76
N ASP A 182 -12.96 -18.42 2.74
CA ASP A 182 -13.24 -18.90 4.11
C ASP A 182 -12.47 -18.10 5.17
N ASP A 183 -12.46 -16.77 5.01
CA ASP A 183 -11.81 -15.81 5.93
C ASP A 183 -10.31 -16.09 6.17
N GLY A 184 -9.60 -16.63 5.15
CA GLY A 184 -8.18 -16.90 5.24
C GLY A 184 -7.83 -18.23 5.90
N ALA A 185 -8.81 -19.13 6.13
CA ALA A 185 -8.53 -20.47 6.65
C ALA A 185 -7.85 -21.35 5.59
N THR A 186 -8.22 -21.19 4.32
CA THR A 186 -7.54 -21.83 3.18
C THR A 186 -7.30 -20.85 2.05
N TRP A 187 -6.21 -21.05 1.31
CA TRP A 187 -5.79 -20.18 0.23
C TRP A 187 -5.74 -20.91 -1.10
N LYS A 188 -6.00 -20.19 -2.18
CA LYS A 188 -5.93 -20.69 -3.56
C LYS A 188 -5.24 -19.65 -4.43
N LYS A 189 -4.51 -20.11 -5.44
CA LYS A 189 -3.98 -19.26 -6.50
C LYS A 189 -5.04 -19.09 -7.59
N SER A 190 -5.24 -17.86 -8.08
CA SER A 190 -5.97 -17.57 -9.30
C SER A 190 -5.27 -18.20 -10.52
N SER A 191 -6.01 -18.48 -11.57
CA SER A 191 -5.44 -18.96 -12.84
C SER A 191 -4.66 -17.88 -13.59
N ALA A 192 -4.83 -16.60 -13.22
CA ALA A 192 -4.21 -15.49 -13.92
C ALA A 192 -2.77 -15.25 -13.43
N GLU A 193 -1.88 -15.10 -14.40
CA GLU A 193 -0.54 -14.55 -14.25
C GLU A 193 -0.38 -13.46 -15.32
N LEU A 194 -0.03 -12.24 -14.93
CA LEU A 194 0.06 -11.10 -15.83
C LEU A 194 1.49 -10.59 -15.90
N THR A 195 2.04 -10.59 -17.10
CA THR A 195 3.39 -10.09 -17.37
C THR A 195 3.35 -8.78 -18.13
N CYS A 196 4.33 -7.91 -17.89
CA CYS A 196 4.48 -6.68 -18.65
C CYS A 196 4.79 -7.01 -20.13
N PRO A 197 4.01 -6.48 -21.09
CA PRO A 197 4.24 -6.78 -22.50
C PRO A 197 5.51 -6.11 -23.06
N PHE A 198 6.11 -5.17 -22.34
CA PHE A 198 7.29 -4.41 -22.74
C PHE A 198 8.55 -5.01 -22.13
N LYS A 199 9.26 -5.83 -22.89
CA LYS A 199 10.46 -6.56 -22.43
C LYS A 199 11.64 -5.66 -22.00
N ASN A 200 11.60 -4.37 -22.33
CA ASN A 200 12.65 -3.42 -21.99
C ASN A 200 12.38 -2.67 -20.67
N ASP A 201 11.26 -2.92 -20.00
CA ASP A 201 11.04 -2.40 -18.65
C ASP A 201 11.70 -3.33 -17.62
N PRO A 202 12.79 -2.88 -16.97
CA PRO A 202 13.46 -3.71 -15.97
C PRO A 202 12.62 -3.94 -14.72
N ASN A 203 11.61 -3.09 -14.50
CA ASN A 203 10.75 -3.19 -13.32
C ASN A 203 9.60 -4.17 -13.53
N GLY A 204 9.08 -4.30 -14.76
CA GLY A 204 7.88 -5.06 -15.02
C GLY A 204 6.64 -4.51 -14.30
N PHE A 205 5.75 -5.40 -13.89
CA PHE A 205 4.57 -5.07 -13.11
C PHE A 205 4.85 -5.19 -11.61
N GLN A 206 4.64 -4.11 -10.87
CA GLN A 206 4.93 -4.04 -9.44
C GLN A 206 3.73 -3.59 -8.62
N GLU A 207 3.68 -3.97 -7.36
CA GLU A 207 2.80 -3.46 -6.30
C GLU A 207 1.36 -3.21 -6.77
N PRO A 208 0.66 -4.24 -7.27
CA PRO A 208 -0.72 -4.11 -7.73
C PRO A 208 -1.65 -3.72 -6.59
N GLY A 209 -2.72 -3.01 -6.91
CA GLY A 209 -3.83 -2.80 -6.01
C GLY A 209 -5.15 -3.11 -6.70
N ILE A 210 -6.18 -3.43 -5.94
CA ILE A 210 -7.49 -3.81 -6.45
C ILE A 210 -8.56 -2.90 -5.86
N PHE A 211 -9.48 -2.48 -6.72
CA PHE A 211 -10.69 -1.77 -6.36
C PHE A 211 -11.91 -2.52 -6.91
N GLU A 212 -12.93 -2.74 -6.07
CA GLU A 212 -14.18 -3.36 -6.48
C GLU A 212 -15.26 -2.31 -6.73
N PHE A 213 -15.72 -2.21 -7.99
CA PHE A 213 -16.84 -1.35 -8.36
C PHE A 213 -18.18 -1.84 -7.80
N ASN A 214 -19.20 -0.97 -7.86
CA ASN A 214 -20.53 -1.32 -7.34
C ASN A 214 -21.21 -2.49 -8.08
N ASP A 215 -20.83 -2.73 -9.31
CA ASP A 215 -21.33 -3.85 -10.12
C ASP A 215 -20.55 -5.17 -9.93
N GLY A 216 -19.56 -5.18 -9.02
CA GLY A 216 -18.72 -6.34 -8.73
C GLY A 216 -17.54 -6.51 -9.69
N THR A 217 -17.38 -5.62 -10.68
CA THR A 217 -16.18 -5.59 -11.53
C THR A 217 -14.98 -5.16 -10.67
N LEU A 218 -13.87 -5.87 -10.80
CA LEU A 218 -12.62 -5.50 -10.16
C LEU A 218 -11.75 -4.70 -11.13
N TRP A 219 -11.16 -3.64 -10.64
CA TRP A 219 -10.13 -2.86 -11.31
C TRP A 219 -8.80 -3.09 -10.60
N CYS A 220 -7.83 -3.67 -11.29
CA CYS A 220 -6.45 -3.77 -10.84
C CYS A 220 -5.66 -2.62 -11.43
N TYR A 221 -5.08 -1.79 -10.58
CA TYR A 221 -4.12 -0.74 -10.95
C TYR A 221 -2.71 -1.21 -10.58
N ILE A 222 -1.73 -0.88 -11.45
CA ILE A 222 -0.43 -1.56 -11.47
C ILE A 222 0.68 -0.52 -11.60
N ARG A 223 1.62 -0.52 -10.66
CA ARG A 223 2.84 0.28 -10.74
C ARG A 223 3.74 -0.24 -11.85
N THR A 224 4.27 0.67 -12.69
CA THR A 224 5.26 0.38 -13.74
C THR A 224 6.32 1.46 -13.81
N GLY A 225 7.46 1.18 -14.46
CA GLY A 225 8.47 2.16 -14.84
C GLY A 225 8.18 2.89 -16.16
N LEU A 226 6.98 2.69 -16.76
CA LEU A 226 6.66 3.13 -18.13
C LEU A 226 6.01 4.52 -18.20
N GLY A 227 6.02 5.29 -17.11
CA GLY A 227 5.49 6.65 -17.05
C GLY A 227 3.99 6.74 -16.75
N PHE A 228 3.28 5.61 -16.64
CA PHE A 228 1.87 5.51 -16.29
C PHE A 228 1.61 4.34 -15.36
N GLN A 229 0.53 4.43 -14.56
CA GLN A 229 -0.08 3.23 -14.00
C GLN A 229 -0.67 2.40 -15.13
N PHE A 230 -0.54 1.08 -15.05
CA PHE A 230 -1.28 0.16 -15.91
C PHE A 230 -2.56 -0.30 -15.22
N GLU A 231 -3.49 -0.86 -15.99
CA GLU A 231 -4.75 -1.34 -15.46
C GLU A 231 -5.26 -2.56 -16.20
N CYS A 232 -5.99 -3.41 -15.48
CA CYS A 232 -6.76 -4.50 -16.04
C CYS A 232 -8.01 -4.75 -15.19
N TYR A 233 -8.95 -5.55 -15.71
CA TYR A 233 -10.26 -5.73 -15.10
C TYR A 233 -10.64 -7.22 -15.00
N SER A 234 -11.32 -7.59 -13.90
CA SER A 234 -11.90 -8.91 -13.69
C SER A 234 -13.40 -8.80 -13.46
N LYS A 235 -14.18 -9.78 -13.99
CA LYS A 235 -15.62 -9.89 -13.78
C LYS A 235 -16.01 -11.19 -13.07
N ASP A 236 -15.05 -11.96 -12.62
CA ASP A 236 -15.22 -13.28 -12.02
C ASP A 236 -14.47 -13.38 -10.67
N ARG A 237 -14.45 -12.28 -9.91
CA ARG A 237 -13.86 -12.18 -8.56
C ARG A 237 -12.36 -12.46 -8.54
N GLY A 238 -11.63 -12.06 -9.60
CA GLY A 238 -10.18 -12.17 -9.67
C GLY A 238 -9.64 -13.48 -10.22
N GLU A 239 -10.49 -14.37 -10.77
CA GLU A 239 -10.06 -15.63 -11.40
C GLU A 239 -9.38 -15.39 -12.76
N THR A 240 -9.96 -14.50 -13.57
CA THR A 240 -9.39 -14.07 -14.84
C THR A 240 -9.36 -12.55 -14.96
N TRP A 241 -8.44 -12.03 -15.75
CA TRP A 241 -8.23 -10.60 -15.95
C TRP A 241 -8.11 -10.24 -17.43
N SER A 242 -8.55 -9.05 -17.78
CA SER A 242 -8.31 -8.51 -19.11
C SER A 242 -6.81 -8.28 -19.35
N GLN A 243 -6.41 -8.10 -20.60
CA GLN A 243 -5.05 -7.71 -20.94
C GLN A 243 -4.71 -6.36 -20.27
N PRO A 244 -3.58 -6.24 -19.56
CA PRO A 244 -3.15 -4.98 -18.99
C PRO A 244 -2.86 -3.92 -20.06
N CYS A 245 -3.30 -2.68 -19.82
CA CYS A 245 -3.04 -1.53 -20.68
C CYS A 245 -2.70 -0.29 -19.84
N PRO A 246 -2.00 0.71 -20.42
CA PRO A 246 -1.69 1.95 -19.70
C PRO A 246 -2.96 2.77 -19.43
N ASN A 247 -3.09 3.27 -18.21
CA ASN A 247 -4.10 4.29 -17.89
C ASN A 247 -3.46 5.68 -18.08
N THR A 248 -3.87 6.39 -19.14
CA THR A 248 -3.25 7.66 -19.53
C THR A 248 -3.60 8.83 -18.61
N PHE A 249 -4.60 8.72 -17.73
CA PHE A 249 -4.89 9.71 -16.73
C PHE A 249 -3.89 9.66 -15.56
N PHE A 250 -3.53 8.45 -15.12
CA PHE A 250 -2.61 8.24 -14.01
C PHE A 250 -1.17 8.16 -14.50
N SER A 251 -0.63 9.29 -15.00
CA SER A 251 0.82 9.38 -15.22
C SER A 251 1.54 9.20 -13.89
N SER A 252 2.66 8.47 -13.89
CA SER A 252 3.35 8.09 -12.66
C SER A 252 4.84 7.89 -12.92
N PRO A 253 5.72 8.28 -12.00
CA PRO A 253 7.05 7.69 -11.92
C PRO A 253 6.88 6.25 -11.45
N CYS A 254 7.91 5.45 -11.35
CA CYS A 254 7.80 4.14 -10.71
C CYS A 254 7.41 4.27 -9.22
N SER A 255 6.12 4.54 -8.96
CA SER A 255 5.57 4.84 -7.63
C SER A 255 4.21 4.18 -7.41
N PRO A 256 3.91 3.66 -6.21
CA PRO A 256 2.63 3.04 -5.90
C PRO A 256 1.48 4.07 -5.86
N MET A 257 0.34 3.69 -6.42
CA MET A 257 -0.93 4.40 -6.33
C MET A 257 -1.86 3.67 -5.34
N LEU A 258 -2.79 4.38 -4.71
CA LEU A 258 -3.88 3.80 -3.91
C LEU A 258 -5.22 4.29 -4.44
N VAL A 259 -6.18 3.38 -4.54
CA VAL A 259 -7.58 3.72 -4.83
C VAL A 259 -8.47 3.14 -3.74
N LYS A 260 -9.30 3.98 -3.13
CA LYS A 260 -10.28 3.57 -2.09
C LYS A 260 -11.58 4.36 -2.17
N ASN A 261 -12.65 3.74 -1.65
CA ASN A 261 -13.90 4.43 -1.36
C ASN A 261 -13.78 5.28 -0.09
N CYS A 262 -14.39 6.48 -0.12
CA CYS A 262 -14.66 7.30 1.05
C CYS A 262 -16.05 7.90 0.89
N GLY A 263 -17.03 7.41 1.63
CA GLY A 263 -18.43 7.72 1.40
C GLY A 263 -18.84 7.38 -0.05
N ASP A 264 -19.43 8.36 -0.73
CA ASP A 264 -19.82 8.22 -2.14
C ASP A 264 -18.69 8.57 -3.13
N LEU A 265 -17.51 8.91 -2.64
CA LEU A 265 -16.36 9.31 -3.46
C LEU A 265 -15.41 8.13 -3.67
N ILE A 266 -14.77 8.09 -4.83
CA ILE A 266 -13.60 7.23 -5.06
C ILE A 266 -12.39 8.13 -5.17
N LEU A 267 -11.41 7.86 -4.32
CA LEU A 267 -10.18 8.63 -4.19
C LEU A 267 -9.02 7.83 -4.77
N ALA A 268 -8.24 8.45 -5.64
CA ALA A 268 -6.99 7.90 -6.16
C ALA A 268 -5.83 8.80 -5.75
N ILE A 269 -4.83 8.25 -5.05
CA ILE A 269 -3.68 8.99 -4.53
C ILE A 269 -2.43 8.52 -5.28
N PHE A 270 -1.68 9.45 -5.90
CA PHE A 270 -0.55 9.13 -6.77
C PHE A 270 0.39 10.33 -6.96
N ASN A 271 1.53 10.07 -7.64
CA ASN A 271 2.46 11.11 -8.10
C ASN A 271 2.24 11.35 -9.59
N PRO A 272 1.81 12.56 -10.02
CA PRO A 272 1.40 12.81 -11.42
C PRO A 272 2.57 13.16 -12.35
N VAL A 273 3.71 12.49 -12.23
CA VAL A 273 4.95 12.77 -12.97
C VAL A 273 5.29 11.55 -13.81
N PRO A 274 5.38 11.64 -15.15
CA PRO A 274 5.57 10.46 -16.01
C PRO A 274 6.98 9.88 -16.00
N GLU A 275 7.96 10.56 -15.43
CA GLU A 275 9.37 10.16 -15.47
C GLU A 275 10.05 10.34 -14.11
N HIS A 276 11.09 9.55 -13.88
CA HIS A 276 12.07 9.81 -12.84
C HIS A 276 12.83 11.10 -13.17
N ILE A 277 12.28 12.22 -12.78
CA ILE A 277 13.02 13.48 -12.84
C ILE A 277 13.91 13.48 -11.59
N LEU A 278 15.17 13.11 -11.78
CA LEU A 278 16.23 13.39 -10.83
C LEU A 278 16.39 14.90 -10.79
N ARG A 279 15.73 15.57 -9.86
CA ARG A 279 15.80 17.03 -9.70
C ARG A 279 17.06 17.46 -9.00
N ASP A 280 17.67 16.53 -8.27
CA ASP A 280 18.95 16.66 -7.60
C ASP A 280 19.58 15.27 -7.60
N ASP A 281 20.75 15.10 -8.19
CA ASP A 281 21.44 13.81 -8.29
C ASP A 281 21.81 13.22 -6.93
N GLU A 282 21.71 14.02 -5.84
CA GLU A 282 21.98 13.60 -4.48
C GLU A 282 20.75 13.12 -3.70
N LYS A 283 19.51 13.26 -4.26
CA LYS A 283 18.27 12.96 -3.55
C LYS A 283 17.50 11.78 -4.14
N GLU A 284 17.20 10.80 -3.29
CA GLU A 284 16.46 9.59 -3.62
C GLU A 284 14.93 9.82 -3.53
N PHE A 285 14.38 10.74 -4.33
CA PHE A 285 12.94 10.97 -4.42
C PHE A 285 12.28 10.23 -5.57
N TRP A 286 13.05 9.75 -6.52
CA TRP A 286 12.60 8.94 -7.67
C TRP A 286 11.38 9.52 -8.39
N GLY A 287 11.27 10.85 -8.50
CA GLY A 287 10.13 11.53 -9.10
C GLY A 287 8.85 11.50 -8.26
N ARG A 288 8.88 11.07 -7.00
CA ARG A 288 7.71 10.94 -6.10
C ARG A 288 7.29 12.27 -5.48
N THR A 289 7.22 13.30 -6.30
CA THR A 289 6.79 14.66 -5.95
C THR A 289 6.28 15.39 -7.20
N PRO A 290 5.16 16.16 -7.14
CA PRO A 290 4.26 16.35 -6.01
C PRO A 290 3.42 15.11 -5.69
N TYR A 291 2.56 15.21 -4.66
CA TYR A 291 1.60 14.18 -4.27
C TYR A 291 0.19 14.69 -4.43
N VAL A 292 -0.64 13.99 -5.18
CA VAL A 292 -1.99 14.45 -5.51
C VAL A 292 -3.05 13.41 -5.19
N MET A 293 -4.27 13.90 -5.06
CA MET A 293 -5.49 13.13 -5.01
C MET A 293 -6.38 13.48 -6.19
N ALA A 294 -6.83 12.47 -6.92
CA ALA A 294 -7.93 12.58 -7.86
C ALA A 294 -9.22 12.08 -7.22
N VAL A 295 -10.32 12.80 -7.43
CA VAL A 295 -11.64 12.47 -6.89
C VAL A 295 -12.59 12.12 -8.01
N SER A 296 -13.17 10.91 -7.98
CA SER A 296 -14.29 10.51 -8.83
C SER A 296 -15.60 10.58 -8.03
N LYS A 297 -16.64 11.15 -8.64
CA LYS A 297 -18.00 11.29 -8.09
C LYS A 297 -19.01 10.37 -8.79
N ASP A 298 -18.56 9.53 -9.70
CA ASP A 298 -19.39 8.68 -10.57
C ASP A 298 -19.03 7.20 -10.48
N ASN A 299 -18.65 6.77 -9.27
CA ASN A 299 -18.24 5.39 -8.98
C ASN A 299 -16.99 4.96 -9.76
N GLY A 300 -15.99 5.84 -9.88
CA GLY A 300 -14.71 5.54 -10.52
C GLY A 300 -14.72 5.48 -12.04
N LYS A 301 -15.84 5.85 -12.69
CA LYS A 301 -15.93 5.84 -14.15
C LYS A 301 -15.08 6.92 -14.80
N THR A 302 -14.99 8.07 -14.14
CA THR A 302 -14.18 9.18 -14.62
C THR A 302 -13.34 9.82 -13.51
N PHE A 303 -12.11 10.15 -13.88
CA PHE A 303 -11.22 11.04 -13.14
C PHE A 303 -10.86 12.19 -14.06
N THR A 304 -10.97 13.43 -13.57
CA THR A 304 -10.72 14.63 -14.36
C THR A 304 -9.72 15.54 -13.66
N GLN A 305 -9.01 16.36 -14.43
CA GLN A 305 -8.06 17.32 -13.87
C GLN A 305 -8.72 18.40 -12.99
N GLU A 306 -10.00 18.69 -13.20
CA GLU A 306 -10.76 19.64 -12.37
C GLU A 306 -11.00 19.13 -10.94
N ASN A 307 -10.91 17.80 -10.73
CA ASN A 307 -11.05 17.14 -9.45
C ASN A 307 -9.69 16.60 -8.93
N LEU A 308 -8.58 17.24 -9.30
CA LEU A 308 -7.25 17.01 -8.75
C LEU A 308 -6.95 18.03 -7.65
N PHE A 309 -6.38 17.54 -6.56
CA PHE A 309 -5.98 18.33 -5.41
C PHE A 309 -4.53 17.99 -5.03
N TYR A 310 -3.74 18.99 -4.64
CA TYR A 310 -2.46 18.73 -3.98
C TYR A 310 -2.70 18.27 -2.54
N ILE A 311 -2.11 17.14 -2.18
CA ILE A 311 -1.87 16.74 -0.80
C ILE A 311 -0.57 17.39 -0.36
N GLU A 312 0.46 17.28 -1.22
CA GLU A 312 1.78 17.87 -1.02
C GLU A 312 2.31 18.46 -2.33
N ASP A 313 2.85 19.66 -2.24
CA ASP A 313 3.40 20.44 -3.36
C ASP A 313 4.85 20.90 -3.16
N ASP A 314 5.45 20.57 -2.01
CA ASP A 314 6.84 20.89 -1.74
C ASP A 314 7.78 19.94 -2.51
N LEU A 315 8.43 20.48 -3.53
CA LEU A 315 9.30 19.75 -4.42
C LEU A 315 10.66 19.34 -3.79
N ASN A 316 10.93 19.80 -2.55
CA ASN A 316 12.12 19.40 -1.78
C ASN A 316 11.88 18.15 -0.94
N ASN A 317 10.68 17.57 -1.02
CA ASN A 317 10.31 16.34 -0.33
C ASN A 317 9.74 15.31 -1.30
N GLY A 318 9.91 14.03 -0.98
CA GLY A 318 9.29 12.92 -1.68
C GLY A 318 8.17 12.28 -0.86
N TYR A 319 7.17 11.69 -1.55
CA TYR A 319 5.94 11.15 -0.96
C TYR A 319 5.50 9.89 -1.67
N CYS A 320 5.15 8.82 -0.93
CA CYS A 320 4.68 7.57 -1.51
C CYS A 320 4.04 6.64 -0.47
N TYR A 321 3.60 5.46 -0.90
CA TYR A 321 3.05 4.38 -0.05
C TYR A 321 1.89 4.83 0.83
N PRO A 322 0.76 5.24 0.21
CA PRO A 322 -0.40 5.75 0.94
C PRO A 322 -1.17 4.64 1.65
N ALA A 323 -1.77 5.00 2.78
CA ALA A 323 -2.85 4.27 3.44
C ALA A 323 -3.98 5.25 3.77
N LEU A 324 -5.24 4.82 3.67
CA LEU A 324 -6.38 5.71 3.79
C LEU A 324 -7.51 5.08 4.64
N LEU A 325 -8.08 5.90 5.54
CA LEU A 325 -9.23 5.56 6.35
C LEU A 325 -10.26 6.68 6.36
N GLU A 326 -11.53 6.34 6.14
CA GLU A 326 -12.65 7.27 6.30
C GLU A 326 -12.86 7.65 7.79
N THR A 327 -13.14 8.94 8.03
CA THR A 327 -13.46 9.53 9.32
C THR A 327 -14.86 10.13 9.30
N THR A 328 -15.32 10.64 10.43
CA THR A 328 -16.67 11.21 10.55
C THR A 328 -16.91 12.40 9.58
N ASP A 329 -15.89 13.23 9.32
CA ASP A 329 -16.01 14.46 8.54
C ASP A 329 -15.09 14.50 7.30
N GLY A 330 -14.45 13.36 6.97
CA GLY A 330 -13.50 13.26 5.87
C GLY A 330 -12.71 11.96 5.89
N PHE A 331 -11.39 12.04 5.86
CA PHE A 331 -10.51 10.87 5.89
C PHE A 331 -9.11 11.21 6.37
N LEU A 332 -8.42 10.19 6.87
CA LEU A 332 -7.01 10.20 7.20
C LEU A 332 -6.22 9.58 6.06
N LEU A 333 -5.11 10.21 5.72
CA LEU A 333 -4.16 9.72 4.74
C LEU A 333 -2.77 9.67 5.39
N ALA A 334 -2.20 8.46 5.50
CA ALA A 334 -0.82 8.26 5.92
C ALA A 334 0.05 7.96 4.70
N TYR A 335 1.28 8.46 4.67
CA TYR A 335 2.22 8.26 3.57
C TYR A 335 3.65 8.56 4.02
N TYR A 336 4.63 8.00 3.32
CA TYR A 336 6.02 8.41 3.48
C TYR A 336 6.20 9.89 3.15
N HIS A 337 7.04 10.53 3.95
CA HIS A 337 7.48 11.91 3.80
C HIS A 337 8.99 11.98 4.09
N SER A 338 9.78 12.52 3.19
CA SER A 338 11.22 12.61 3.38
C SER A 338 11.63 13.46 4.59
N ASN A 339 10.77 14.41 5.00
CA ASN A 339 10.96 15.21 6.23
C ASN A 339 12.34 15.87 6.31
N GLY A 340 12.82 16.40 5.16
CA GLY A 340 14.13 17.00 5.02
C GLY A 340 15.30 16.01 4.82
N SER A 341 15.02 14.71 4.79
CA SER A 341 15.98 13.68 4.39
C SER A 341 16.18 13.67 2.87
N ASP A 342 17.30 13.14 2.42
CA ASP A 342 17.61 12.96 1.00
C ASP A 342 16.88 11.75 0.37
N CYS A 343 16.19 10.94 1.17
CA CYS A 343 15.37 9.80 0.73
C CYS A 343 13.90 10.02 1.06
N CYS A 344 12.99 9.66 0.15
CA CYS A 344 11.56 9.74 0.42
C CYS A 344 11.07 8.66 1.41
N LEU A 345 11.76 7.53 1.52
CA LEU A 345 11.45 6.47 2.48
C LEU A 345 12.05 6.81 3.85
N ASN A 346 11.38 7.66 4.61
CA ASN A 346 11.87 8.17 5.89
C ASN A 346 10.79 8.16 6.97
N SER A 347 10.12 9.29 7.19
CA SER A 347 9.05 9.46 8.20
C SER A 347 7.68 9.14 7.62
N THR A 348 6.71 8.81 8.46
CA THR A 348 5.29 8.78 8.04
C THR A 348 4.59 10.06 8.50
N LYS A 349 3.94 10.71 7.57
CA LYS A 349 3.03 11.83 7.82
C LYS A 349 1.58 11.33 7.77
N ILE A 350 0.78 11.70 8.77
CA ILE A 350 -0.67 11.50 8.75
C ILE A 350 -1.33 12.87 8.55
N THR A 351 -2.13 12.96 7.51
CA THR A 351 -2.87 14.17 7.11
C THR A 351 -4.36 13.89 7.21
N LYS A 352 -5.13 14.76 7.86
CA LYS A 352 -6.59 14.74 7.88
C LYS A 352 -7.12 15.67 6.79
N ILE A 353 -8.03 15.18 5.95
CA ILE A 353 -8.65 15.90 4.85
C ILE A 353 -10.16 15.83 5.07
N LYS A 354 -10.83 16.98 5.04
CA LYS A 354 -12.28 17.06 5.22
C LYS A 354 -13.02 16.99 3.87
N TYR A 355 -14.23 16.44 3.86
CA TYR A 355 -15.06 16.43 2.66
C TYR A 355 -15.29 17.83 2.09
N ASN A 356 -15.41 18.84 2.98
CA ASN A 356 -15.55 20.25 2.56
C ASN A 356 -14.31 20.81 1.85
N ASP A 357 -13.13 20.21 2.02
CA ASP A 357 -11.91 20.61 1.30
C ASP A 357 -11.97 20.25 -0.18
N LEU A 358 -12.79 19.23 -0.54
CA LEU A 358 -12.95 18.69 -1.90
C LEU A 358 -13.93 19.51 -2.77
N THR A 359 -14.33 20.65 -2.33
CA THR A 359 -15.05 21.61 -3.18
C THR A 359 -14.04 22.45 -3.95
N PRO A 360 -14.19 22.59 -5.28
CA PRO A 360 -13.30 23.39 -6.12
C PRO A 360 -13.18 24.85 -5.68
#